data_c2d641f2669fb5e15d8852f8f6318ff2
#
_entry.id   c2d641f2669fb5e15d8852f8f6318ff2
#
_cell.length_a   1.000
_cell.length_b   1.000
_cell.length_c   1.000
_cell.angle_alpha   90.00
_cell.angle_beta   90.00
_cell.angle_gamma   90.00
#
_symmetry.space_group_name_H-M   'P 1'
#
loop_
_entity.id
_entity.type
_entity.pdbx_description
1 polymer ?
#
loop_
_entity_poly.entity_id
_entity_poly.type
_entity_poly.pdbx_seq_one_letter_code
_entity_poly.pdbx_strand_id
1 'polypeptide(L)'
;WDVLIEKPVTATLQEATQLAEAVQRSGVASLVGHHRRYHHSVQHLKKMVGNGEIGAPITATMIWAMRKPNAYFEQNWRTKSGSPVMINLVHDIDVLRFVLGEIIDITAVGAAHIRATHRIESGAVAMLFASGATAAISFADTTPSPWGFEAGTAENPHIAASGQDMLWITGTRGGISFPSMTKWSGAEDWSQSPTAEPLHIANTTPLRRQLDHFVEVMSRKSEPLISVFDAQKTLEITLKLEELLCQKADNKAVAANLAKPPTQA
;
A
#
# COMPACT_ATOMS: atom_id res chain seq x y z
N TRP A 1 0.50 -30.08 1.29
CA TRP A 1 1.69 -29.22 1.32
C TRP A 1 1.35 -27.90 1.97
N ASP A 2 2.17 -27.43 2.90
CA ASP A 2 2.12 -26.06 3.41
C ASP A 2 2.61 -25.10 2.33
N VAL A 3 2.07 -23.86 2.29
CA VAL A 3 2.30 -22.95 1.16
C VAL A 3 2.59 -21.52 1.61
N LEU A 4 3.58 -20.91 0.96
CA LEU A 4 3.80 -19.46 0.95
C LEU A 4 3.29 -18.94 -0.41
N ILE A 5 2.28 -18.09 -0.39
CA ILE A 5 1.58 -17.61 -1.59
C ILE A 5 2.02 -16.18 -1.87
N GLU A 6 2.49 -15.90 -3.09
CA GLU A 6 2.83 -14.54 -3.49
C GLU A 6 1.60 -13.63 -3.60
N LYS A 7 1.84 -12.33 -3.39
CA LYS A 7 0.80 -11.31 -3.58
C LYS A 7 0.69 -10.89 -5.08
N PRO A 8 -0.50 -10.48 -5.52
CA PRO A 8 -1.78 -10.56 -4.81
C PRO A 8 -2.17 -12.01 -4.58
N VAL A 9 -2.90 -12.29 -3.52
CA VAL A 9 -3.24 -13.67 -3.12
C VAL A 9 -3.94 -14.47 -4.22
N THR A 10 -4.74 -13.78 -5.06
CA THR A 10 -5.37 -14.27 -6.29
C THR A 10 -5.64 -13.09 -7.23
N ALA A 11 -6.18 -13.34 -8.42
CA ALA A 11 -6.59 -12.30 -9.35
C ALA A 11 -8.01 -11.76 -9.05
N THR A 12 -8.90 -12.58 -8.48
CA THR A 12 -10.29 -12.23 -8.21
C THR A 12 -10.70 -12.58 -6.78
N LEU A 13 -11.74 -11.92 -6.26
CA LEU A 13 -12.30 -12.25 -4.93
C LEU A 13 -12.90 -13.65 -4.89
N GLN A 14 -13.49 -14.12 -5.98
CA GLN A 14 -14.03 -15.48 -6.04
C GLN A 14 -12.94 -16.52 -5.84
N GLU A 15 -11.81 -16.37 -6.52
CA GLU A 15 -10.65 -17.26 -6.35
C GLU A 15 -10.07 -17.15 -4.93
N ALA A 16 -10.03 -15.96 -4.33
CA ALA A 16 -9.58 -15.78 -2.96
C ALA A 16 -10.47 -16.52 -1.96
N THR A 17 -11.78 -16.46 -2.15
CA THR A 17 -12.75 -17.19 -1.32
C THR A 17 -12.56 -18.70 -1.46
N GLN A 18 -12.45 -19.21 -2.68
CA GLN A 18 -12.21 -20.63 -2.94
C GLN A 18 -10.88 -21.11 -2.32
N LEU A 19 -9.84 -20.29 -2.41
CA LEU A 19 -8.54 -20.59 -1.80
C LEU A 19 -8.64 -20.62 -0.26
N ALA A 20 -9.30 -19.63 0.34
CA ALA A 20 -9.50 -19.55 1.78
C ALA A 20 -10.26 -20.77 2.32
N GLU A 21 -11.33 -21.17 1.64
CA GLU A 21 -12.09 -22.40 1.97
C GLU A 21 -11.23 -23.66 1.80
N ALA A 22 -10.42 -23.74 0.75
CA ALA A 22 -9.54 -24.90 0.52
C ALA A 22 -8.49 -25.02 1.62
N VAL A 23 -7.85 -23.89 2.01
CA VAL A 23 -6.90 -23.82 3.12
C VAL A 23 -7.58 -24.25 4.43
N GLN A 24 -8.78 -23.74 4.71
CA GLN A 24 -9.52 -24.08 5.92
C GLN A 24 -9.89 -25.58 5.97
N ARG A 25 -10.38 -26.14 4.85
CA ARG A 25 -10.74 -27.59 4.77
C ARG A 25 -9.55 -28.51 4.88
N SER A 26 -8.42 -28.14 4.30
CA SER A 26 -7.22 -28.99 4.28
C SER A 26 -6.38 -28.89 5.55
N GLY A 27 -6.56 -27.84 6.36
CA GLY A 27 -5.76 -27.59 7.56
C GLY A 27 -4.27 -27.35 7.30
N VAL A 28 -3.88 -27.03 6.05
CA VAL A 28 -2.50 -26.71 5.70
C VAL A 28 -2.05 -25.39 6.29
N ALA A 29 -0.77 -25.27 6.61
CA ALA A 29 -0.20 -23.98 6.95
C ALA A 29 -0.10 -23.11 5.70
N SER A 30 -0.61 -21.88 5.78
CA SER A 30 -0.53 -20.93 4.69
C SER A 30 -0.09 -19.55 5.18
N LEU A 31 0.76 -18.90 4.41
CA LEU A 31 1.22 -17.54 4.64
C LEU A 31 1.17 -16.78 3.31
N VAL A 32 0.72 -15.52 3.32
CA VAL A 32 0.71 -14.69 2.11
C VAL A 32 1.86 -13.69 2.12
N GLY A 33 2.47 -13.47 0.96
CA GLY A 33 3.72 -12.74 0.74
C GLY A 33 3.64 -11.23 0.82
N HIS A 34 2.89 -10.65 1.76
CA HIS A 34 2.96 -9.23 2.07
C HIS A 34 4.18 -8.94 2.96
N HIS A 35 5.37 -9.08 2.38
CA HIS A 35 6.66 -9.05 3.09
C HIS A 35 6.94 -7.74 3.82
N ARG A 36 6.35 -6.61 3.41
CA ARG A 36 6.52 -5.31 4.09
C ARG A 36 6.03 -5.32 5.54
N ARG A 37 5.09 -6.20 5.92
CA ARG A 37 4.72 -6.40 7.33
C ARG A 37 5.86 -6.94 8.19
N TYR A 38 6.91 -7.50 7.58
CA TYR A 38 8.12 -7.99 8.26
C TYR A 38 9.24 -6.95 8.33
N HIS A 39 9.07 -5.78 7.72
CA HIS A 39 10.02 -4.69 7.84
C HIS A 39 10.03 -4.15 9.27
N HIS A 40 11.22 -4.01 9.89
CA HIS A 40 11.32 -3.60 11.29
C HIS A 40 10.64 -2.27 11.59
N SER A 41 10.84 -1.27 10.72
CA SER A 41 10.20 0.03 10.89
C SER A 41 8.68 -0.05 10.77
N VAL A 42 8.13 -0.93 9.90
CA VAL A 42 6.68 -1.15 9.78
C VAL A 42 6.13 -1.82 11.05
N GLN A 43 6.84 -2.82 11.59
CA GLN A 43 6.48 -3.45 12.85
C GLN A 43 6.52 -2.46 14.02
N HIS A 44 7.54 -1.60 14.03
CA HIS A 44 7.67 -0.56 15.05
C HIS A 44 6.56 0.48 14.94
N LEU A 45 6.28 0.95 13.72
CA LEU A 45 5.17 1.85 13.43
C LEU A 45 3.83 1.29 13.91
N LYS A 46 3.54 0.00 13.64
CA LYS A 46 2.36 -0.71 14.14
C LYS A 46 2.28 -0.69 15.67
N LYS A 47 3.40 -0.97 16.34
CA LYS A 47 3.47 -0.96 17.82
C LYS A 47 3.24 0.44 18.38
N MET A 48 3.89 1.47 17.84
CA MET A 48 3.74 2.85 18.29
C MET A 48 2.30 3.33 18.21
N VAL A 49 1.66 3.08 17.05
CA VAL A 49 0.25 3.43 16.84
C VAL A 49 -0.64 2.64 17.81
N GLY A 50 -0.43 1.32 17.91
CA GLY A 50 -1.21 0.44 18.80
C GLY A 50 -1.05 0.76 20.27
N ASN A 51 0.13 1.21 20.71
CA ASN A 51 0.40 1.63 22.09
C ASN A 51 -0.08 3.07 22.38
N GLY A 52 -0.61 3.77 21.37
CA GLY A 52 -1.10 5.14 21.51
C GLY A 52 0.01 6.18 21.72
N GLU A 53 1.23 5.95 21.23
CA GLU A 53 2.34 6.90 21.41
C GLU A 53 2.11 8.25 20.73
N ILE A 54 1.33 8.26 19.63
CA ILE A 54 0.85 9.48 18.97
C ILE A 54 -0.60 9.83 19.33
N GLY A 55 -1.19 9.17 20.33
CA GLY A 55 -2.63 9.24 20.65
C GLY A 55 -3.47 8.40 19.68
N ALA A 56 -4.77 8.72 19.60
CA ALA A 56 -5.66 8.11 18.59
C ALA A 56 -5.25 8.59 17.19
N PRO A 57 -5.05 7.71 16.19
CA PRO A 57 -4.78 8.10 14.82
C PRO A 57 -5.90 8.95 14.24
N ILE A 58 -5.57 10.05 13.56
CA ILE A 58 -6.52 10.97 12.92
C ILE A 58 -6.41 10.87 11.40
N THR A 59 -5.19 11.02 10.86
CA THR A 59 -5.00 10.96 9.41
C THR A 59 -3.61 10.45 9.03
N ALA A 60 -3.52 9.89 7.83
CA ALA A 60 -2.26 9.52 7.21
C ALA A 60 -2.16 10.08 5.80
N THR A 61 -0.94 10.45 5.38
CA THR A 61 -0.64 10.84 4.01
C THR A 61 0.49 9.98 3.49
N MET A 62 0.31 9.40 2.31
CA MET A 62 1.30 8.55 1.66
C MET A 62 1.54 8.99 0.22
N ILE A 63 2.78 8.92 -0.22
CA ILE A 63 3.17 9.20 -1.60
C ILE A 63 3.90 7.98 -2.16
N TRP A 64 3.45 7.50 -3.33
CA TRP A 64 4.19 6.55 -4.15
C TRP A 64 4.33 7.14 -5.56
N ALA A 65 5.47 7.75 -5.86
CA ALA A 65 5.71 8.46 -7.11
C ALA A 65 7.10 8.12 -7.63
N MET A 66 7.19 7.05 -8.44
CA MET A 66 8.46 6.57 -8.99
C MET A 66 8.31 6.19 -10.47
N ARG A 67 9.12 6.83 -11.32
CA ARG A 67 9.08 6.53 -12.76
C ARG A 67 9.62 5.15 -13.06
N LYS A 68 8.77 4.27 -13.57
CA LYS A 68 9.20 2.98 -14.11
C LYS A 68 9.92 3.17 -15.44
N PRO A 69 11.06 2.48 -15.67
CA PRO A 69 11.78 2.55 -16.94
C PRO A 69 10.91 1.97 -18.08
N ASN A 70 11.13 2.43 -19.31
CA ASN A 70 10.35 1.96 -20.46
C ASN A 70 10.48 0.45 -20.68
N ALA A 71 11.66 -0.12 -20.50
CA ALA A 71 11.92 -1.56 -20.59
C ALA A 71 11.04 -2.39 -19.62
N TYR A 72 10.57 -1.82 -18.51
CA TYR A 72 9.65 -2.48 -17.58
C TYR A 72 8.34 -2.90 -18.28
N PHE A 73 7.93 -2.17 -19.31
CA PHE A 73 6.69 -2.35 -20.05
C PHE A 73 6.82 -3.20 -21.31
N GLU A 74 8.00 -3.71 -21.62
CA GLU A 74 8.21 -4.61 -22.78
C GLU A 74 7.47 -5.94 -22.61
N GLN A 75 7.19 -6.36 -21.38
CA GLN A 75 6.39 -7.53 -21.09
C GLN A 75 4.90 -7.22 -21.25
N ASN A 76 4.25 -7.96 -22.13
CA ASN A 76 2.89 -7.72 -22.63
C ASN A 76 1.80 -7.61 -21.53
N TRP A 77 1.91 -8.38 -20.45
CA TRP A 77 0.93 -8.32 -19.34
C TRP A 77 0.99 -7.00 -18.56
N ARG A 78 2.17 -6.39 -18.43
CA ARG A 78 2.35 -5.12 -17.71
C ARG A 78 1.73 -3.94 -18.42
N THR A 79 1.64 -3.99 -19.77
CA THR A 79 0.99 -2.96 -20.57
C THR A 79 -0.52 -3.15 -20.67
N LYS A 80 -1.01 -4.39 -20.58
CA LYS A 80 -2.43 -4.74 -20.75
C LYS A 80 -3.22 -4.78 -19.46
N SER A 81 -2.69 -5.44 -18.42
CA SER A 81 -3.40 -5.70 -17.16
C SER A 81 -2.64 -5.27 -15.90
N GLY A 82 -1.37 -4.92 -16.01
CA GLY A 82 -0.58 -4.49 -14.88
C GLY A 82 -0.79 -3.01 -14.52
N SER A 83 -1.60 -2.71 -13.52
CA SER A 83 -1.77 -1.35 -13.00
C SER A 83 -0.75 -1.02 -11.90
N PRO A 84 -0.46 0.25 -11.61
CA PRO A 84 0.29 0.65 -10.42
C PRO A 84 -0.38 0.17 -9.14
N VAL A 85 -1.71 0.05 -9.14
CA VAL A 85 -2.50 -0.37 -7.98
C VAL A 85 -2.19 -1.83 -7.63
N MET A 86 -2.39 -2.76 -8.57
CA MET A 86 -2.16 -4.20 -8.34
C MET A 86 -0.69 -4.56 -8.17
N ILE A 87 0.22 -3.79 -8.76
CA ILE A 87 1.66 -4.11 -8.71
C ILE A 87 2.32 -3.52 -7.46
N ASN A 88 2.04 -2.25 -7.14
CA ASN A 88 2.72 -1.48 -6.10
C ASN A 88 1.79 -1.14 -4.92
N LEU A 89 0.69 -0.43 -5.17
CA LEU A 89 -0.17 0.07 -4.09
C LEU A 89 -0.84 -1.03 -3.27
N VAL A 90 -0.97 -2.26 -3.79
CA VAL A 90 -1.41 -3.42 -3.00
C VAL A 90 -0.56 -3.62 -1.74
N HIS A 91 0.73 -3.33 -1.80
CA HIS A 91 1.61 -3.35 -0.63
C HIS A 91 1.37 -2.17 0.31
N ASP A 92 1.14 -0.98 -0.25
CA ASP A 92 0.93 0.25 0.53
C ASP A 92 -0.42 0.21 1.24
N ILE A 93 -1.47 -0.28 0.57
CA ILE A 93 -2.79 -0.56 1.15
C ILE A 93 -2.66 -1.57 2.30
N ASP A 94 -1.89 -2.64 2.10
CA ASP A 94 -1.64 -3.65 3.12
C ASP A 94 -0.92 -3.07 4.35
N VAL A 95 0.09 -2.23 4.15
CA VAL A 95 0.79 -1.53 5.24
C VAL A 95 -0.16 -0.61 6.01
N LEU A 96 -0.98 0.18 5.32
CA LEU A 96 -1.96 1.05 5.97
C LEU A 96 -2.99 0.25 6.76
N ARG A 97 -3.54 -0.85 6.19
CA ARG A 97 -4.43 -1.77 6.91
C ARG A 97 -3.75 -2.37 8.14
N PHE A 98 -2.51 -2.81 8.00
CA PHE A 98 -1.75 -3.39 9.11
C PHE A 98 -1.56 -2.40 10.25
N VAL A 99 -1.27 -1.14 9.95
CA VAL A 99 -0.95 -0.10 10.95
C VAL A 99 -2.20 0.53 11.54
N LEU A 100 -3.19 0.92 10.71
CA LEU A 100 -4.35 1.73 11.10
C LEU A 100 -5.64 0.92 11.29
N GLY A 101 -5.67 -0.35 10.86
CA GLY A 101 -6.84 -1.22 10.94
C GLY A 101 -7.61 -1.33 9.63
N GLU A 102 -8.84 -1.84 9.70
CA GLU A 102 -9.66 -2.14 8.52
C GLU A 102 -10.13 -0.87 7.81
N ILE A 103 -10.04 -0.87 6.47
CA ILE A 103 -10.56 0.18 5.59
C ILE A 103 -12.04 -0.14 5.33
N ILE A 104 -12.92 0.82 5.62
CA ILE A 104 -14.39 0.66 5.46
C ILE A 104 -14.96 1.44 4.30
N ASP A 105 -14.26 2.48 3.83
CA ASP A 105 -14.64 3.23 2.63
C ASP A 105 -13.42 3.72 1.86
N ILE A 106 -13.56 3.84 0.52
CA ILE A 106 -12.50 4.27 -0.38
C ILE A 106 -13.09 5.04 -1.58
N THR A 107 -12.44 6.13 -1.94
CA THR A 107 -12.71 6.87 -3.18
C THR A 107 -11.42 7.27 -3.87
N ALA A 108 -11.47 7.45 -5.19
CA ALA A 108 -10.27 7.76 -5.98
C ALA A 108 -10.57 8.57 -7.23
N VAL A 109 -9.55 9.26 -7.72
CA VAL A 109 -9.48 9.85 -9.07
C VAL A 109 -8.17 9.44 -9.72
N GLY A 110 -8.20 9.14 -11.00
CA GLY A 110 -7.01 8.73 -11.75
C GLY A 110 -6.88 9.39 -13.10
N ALA A 111 -5.68 9.31 -13.67
CA ALA A 111 -5.36 9.83 -14.99
C ALA A 111 -4.36 8.93 -15.73
N ALA A 112 -4.46 8.95 -17.09
CA ALA A 112 -3.56 8.28 -18.01
C ALA A 112 -3.28 9.25 -19.16
N HIS A 113 -2.17 9.97 -19.14
CA HIS A 113 -1.92 11.04 -20.09
C HIS A 113 -0.46 11.18 -20.56
N ILE A 114 0.47 10.44 -19.94
CA ILE A 114 1.91 10.57 -20.26
C ILE A 114 2.35 9.52 -21.27
N ARG A 115 1.99 8.24 -21.08
CA ARG A 115 2.41 7.14 -21.96
C ARG A 115 1.43 6.87 -23.10
N ALA A 116 0.36 7.66 -23.23
CA ALA A 116 -0.69 7.48 -24.23
C ALA A 116 -1.27 6.05 -24.28
N THR A 117 -1.37 5.39 -23.14
CA THR A 117 -2.01 4.08 -22.95
C THR A 117 -3.34 4.26 -22.24
N HIS A 118 -4.23 3.25 -22.32
CA HIS A 118 -5.48 3.25 -21.54
C HIS A 118 -5.27 2.96 -20.05
N ARG A 119 -4.03 2.68 -19.65
CA ARG A 119 -3.66 2.31 -18.28
C ARG A 119 -3.57 3.54 -17.40
N ILE A 120 -4.17 3.48 -16.21
CA ILE A 120 -3.99 4.52 -15.18
C ILE A 120 -2.52 4.61 -14.78
N GLU A 121 -1.97 5.82 -14.82
CA GLU A 121 -0.56 6.11 -14.54
C GLU A 121 -0.37 6.90 -13.25
N SER A 122 -1.39 7.65 -12.85
CA SER A 122 -1.37 8.47 -11.64
C SER A 122 -2.76 8.59 -11.03
N GLY A 123 -2.82 8.95 -9.75
CA GLY A 123 -4.09 9.16 -9.08
C GLY A 123 -3.94 9.63 -7.65
N ALA A 124 -5.09 9.93 -7.07
CA ALA A 124 -5.25 10.23 -5.66
C ALA A 124 -6.37 9.36 -5.09
N VAL A 125 -6.13 8.83 -3.91
CA VAL A 125 -7.03 7.92 -3.19
C VAL A 125 -7.31 8.51 -1.82
N ALA A 126 -8.56 8.45 -1.36
CA ALA A 126 -8.92 8.75 0.02
C ALA A 126 -9.58 7.51 0.64
N MET A 127 -9.27 7.25 1.91
CA MET A 127 -9.72 6.07 2.65
C MET A 127 -10.25 6.48 4.01
N LEU A 128 -11.28 5.76 4.48
CA LEU A 128 -11.79 5.82 5.84
C LEU A 128 -11.57 4.47 6.54
N PHE A 129 -11.01 4.50 7.74
CA PHE A 129 -10.79 3.32 8.56
C PHE A 129 -11.89 3.12 9.59
N ALA A 130 -12.09 1.89 10.04
CA ALA A 130 -13.07 1.56 11.08
C ALA A 130 -12.82 2.30 12.41
N SER A 131 -11.59 2.74 12.66
CA SER A 131 -11.22 3.59 13.81
C SER A 131 -11.70 5.03 13.70
N GLY A 132 -12.21 5.46 12.54
CA GLY A 132 -12.51 6.86 12.20
C GLY A 132 -11.32 7.63 11.64
N ALA A 133 -10.12 7.06 11.61
CA ALA A 133 -8.97 7.67 10.96
C ALA A 133 -9.18 7.72 9.44
N THR A 134 -8.54 8.71 8.78
CA THR A 134 -8.55 8.84 7.32
C THR A 134 -7.14 8.65 6.76
N ALA A 135 -7.03 8.29 5.47
CA ALA A 135 -5.76 8.34 4.76
C ALA A 135 -5.91 8.86 3.33
N ALA A 136 -4.85 9.48 2.83
CA ALA A 136 -4.70 9.85 1.44
C ALA A 136 -3.46 9.19 0.84
N ILE A 137 -3.58 8.66 -0.39
CA ILE A 137 -2.43 8.21 -1.20
C ILE A 137 -2.40 9.02 -2.48
N SER A 138 -1.28 9.67 -2.79
CA SER A 138 -0.97 10.15 -4.13
C SER A 138 -0.01 9.19 -4.81
N PHE A 139 -0.31 8.77 -6.04
CA PHE A 139 0.55 7.85 -6.76
C PHE A 139 0.80 8.27 -8.22
N ALA A 140 2.01 7.97 -8.72
CA ALA A 140 2.35 8.12 -10.13
C ALA A 140 3.52 7.20 -10.50
N ASP A 141 3.41 6.47 -11.62
CA ASP A 141 4.52 5.66 -12.15
C ASP A 141 5.25 6.32 -13.33
N THR A 142 4.99 7.61 -13.53
CA THR A 142 5.56 8.45 -14.58
C THR A 142 6.45 9.58 -14.06
N THR A 143 6.53 9.75 -12.74
CA THR A 143 7.24 10.86 -12.09
C THR A 143 8.60 10.40 -11.56
N PRO A 144 9.73 10.99 -11.98
CA PRO A 144 11.04 10.70 -11.41
C PRO A 144 11.20 11.45 -10.08
N SER A 145 10.68 10.87 -9.00
CA SER A 145 10.76 11.44 -7.66
C SER A 145 11.31 10.42 -6.66
N PRO A 146 11.79 10.87 -5.48
CA PRO A 146 12.41 10.00 -4.48
C PRO A 146 11.39 9.29 -3.57
N TRP A 147 10.08 9.53 -3.76
CA TRP A 147 9.04 9.13 -2.81
C TRP A 147 8.39 7.80 -3.21
N GLY A 148 8.70 6.78 -2.46
CA GLY A 148 8.11 5.46 -2.56
C GLY A 148 8.76 4.55 -1.53
N PHE A 149 8.06 3.49 -1.14
CA PHE A 149 8.53 2.57 -0.10
C PHE A 149 9.90 1.98 -0.45
N GLU A 150 10.05 1.50 -1.67
CA GLU A 150 11.27 0.84 -2.16
C GLU A 150 12.49 1.77 -2.12
N ALA A 151 12.31 3.03 -2.54
CA ALA A 151 13.38 4.03 -2.52
C ALA A 151 13.65 4.55 -1.10
N GLY A 152 12.61 4.81 -0.32
CA GLY A 152 12.73 5.31 1.04
C GLY A 152 13.43 4.33 1.99
N THR A 153 13.12 3.05 1.87
CA THR A 153 13.66 1.98 2.74
C THR A 153 14.89 1.28 2.20
N ALA A 154 15.28 1.53 0.94
CA ALA A 154 16.31 0.76 0.21
C ALA A 154 15.97 -0.75 0.13
N GLU A 155 14.67 -1.11 0.13
CA GLU A 155 14.21 -2.51 0.11
C GLU A 155 14.63 -3.24 -1.17
N ASN A 156 14.63 -2.53 -2.29
CA ASN A 156 14.94 -3.12 -3.60
C ASN A 156 16.29 -2.64 -4.12
N PRO A 157 17.29 -3.53 -4.29
CA PRO A 157 18.64 -3.14 -4.75
C PRO A 157 18.68 -2.60 -6.19
N HIS A 158 17.62 -2.82 -6.99
CA HIS A 158 17.50 -2.29 -8.35
C HIS A 158 16.89 -0.88 -8.41
N ILE A 159 16.47 -0.32 -7.28
CA ILE A 159 15.89 1.02 -7.15
C ILE A 159 16.85 1.86 -6.31
N ALA A 160 17.19 3.05 -6.81
CA ALA A 160 18.09 3.94 -6.10
C ALA A 160 17.49 4.33 -4.73
N ALA A 161 18.25 4.14 -3.67
CA ALA A 161 17.83 4.51 -2.33
C ALA A 161 17.78 6.04 -2.19
N SER A 162 16.71 6.53 -1.58
CA SER A 162 16.52 7.97 -1.31
C SER A 162 16.55 8.30 0.18
N GLY A 163 16.13 7.38 1.05
CA GLY A 163 15.94 7.63 2.48
C GLY A 163 14.88 8.67 2.80
N GLN A 164 14.09 9.11 1.79
CA GLN A 164 13.08 10.14 1.98
C GLN A 164 11.80 9.54 2.56
N ASP A 165 11.13 10.30 3.43
CA ASP A 165 9.84 9.94 3.96
C ASP A 165 8.77 9.95 2.86
N MET A 166 7.88 8.97 2.95
CA MET A 166 6.79 8.79 2.00
C MET A 166 5.45 8.54 2.69
N LEU A 167 5.44 8.32 4.01
CA LEU A 167 4.24 8.15 4.82
C LEU A 167 4.37 8.99 6.10
N TRP A 168 3.32 9.74 6.40
CA TRP A 168 3.14 10.50 7.63
C TRP A 168 1.82 10.09 8.27
N ILE A 169 1.86 9.74 9.56
CA ILE A 169 0.67 9.43 10.35
C ILE A 169 0.58 10.44 11.47
N THR A 170 -0.57 11.08 11.63
CA THR A 170 -0.84 12.02 12.70
C THR A 170 -1.94 11.49 13.61
N GLY A 171 -1.83 11.79 14.88
CA GLY A 171 -2.79 11.43 15.91
C GLY A 171 -3.04 12.59 16.86
N THR A 172 -3.85 12.34 17.90
CA THR A 172 -4.28 13.37 18.85
C THR A 172 -3.16 13.93 19.73
N ARG A 173 -1.97 13.31 19.76
CA ARG A 173 -0.84 13.74 20.61
C ARG A 173 0.47 13.89 19.88
N GLY A 174 0.46 13.80 18.54
CA GLY A 174 1.65 13.93 17.74
C GLY A 174 1.56 13.22 16.39
N GLY A 175 2.69 12.98 15.78
CA GLY A 175 2.79 12.30 14.49
C GLY A 175 4.07 11.51 14.37
N ILE A 176 4.16 10.74 13.29
CA ILE A 176 5.35 9.97 12.92
C ILE A 176 5.53 9.98 11.41
N SER A 177 6.77 10.16 10.97
CA SER A 177 7.17 10.02 9.57
C SER A 177 7.89 8.70 9.33
N PHE A 178 7.72 8.14 8.13
CA PHE A 178 8.30 6.86 7.72
C PHE A 178 8.92 7.00 6.31
N PRO A 179 10.11 6.45 6.06
CA PRO A 179 10.87 5.50 6.87
C PRO A 179 11.86 6.12 7.87
N SER A 180 11.99 7.45 7.98
CA SER A 180 12.92 8.06 8.94
C SER A 180 12.62 7.69 10.39
N MET A 181 11.39 7.26 10.68
CA MET A 181 10.90 6.95 12.02
C MET A 181 11.09 8.12 12.98
N THR A 182 10.79 9.35 12.51
CA THR A 182 10.83 10.53 13.36
C THR A 182 9.47 10.73 14.01
N LYS A 183 9.43 10.67 15.35
CA LYS A 183 8.25 10.99 16.14
C LYS A 183 8.21 12.49 16.46
N TRP A 184 7.05 13.11 16.30
CA TRP A 184 6.77 14.50 16.60
C TRP A 184 5.75 14.57 17.73
N SER A 185 6.08 15.25 18.84
CA SER A 185 5.21 15.34 20.02
C SER A 185 5.51 16.57 20.86
N GLY A 186 4.75 16.79 21.95
CA GLY A 186 5.03 17.81 22.94
C GLY A 186 4.42 19.19 22.65
N ALA A 187 3.62 19.34 21.56
CA ALA A 187 2.79 20.52 21.31
C ALA A 187 1.33 20.21 21.69
N GLU A 188 0.68 21.13 22.38
CA GLU A 188 -0.76 21.03 22.72
C GLU A 188 -1.63 21.66 21.64
N ASP A 189 -1.13 22.70 20.98
CA ASP A 189 -1.80 23.40 19.90
C ASP A 189 -0.79 24.05 18.93
N TRP A 190 -1.27 24.75 17.92
CA TRP A 190 -0.46 25.37 16.88
C TRP A 190 0.47 26.50 17.34
N SER A 191 0.31 27.01 18.55
CA SER A 191 1.18 28.06 19.11
C SER A 191 2.52 27.49 19.61
N GLN A 192 2.62 26.16 19.71
CA GLN A 192 3.79 25.45 20.19
C GLN A 192 4.43 24.63 19.07
N SER A 193 5.76 24.59 19.05
CA SER A 193 6.49 23.75 18.10
C SER A 193 6.62 22.31 18.66
N PRO A 194 6.21 21.29 17.92
CA PRO A 194 6.45 19.91 18.35
C PRO A 194 7.95 19.58 18.32
N THR A 195 8.37 18.73 19.21
CA THR A 195 9.74 18.20 19.27
C THR A 195 9.86 16.98 18.36
N ALA A 196 10.92 16.95 17.55
CA ALA A 196 11.29 15.81 16.73
C ALA A 196 12.18 14.84 17.51
N GLU A 197 11.80 13.57 17.54
CA GLU A 197 12.56 12.48 18.15
C GLU A 197 12.83 11.41 17.08
N PRO A 198 14.04 11.36 16.49
CA PRO A 198 14.41 10.30 15.55
C PRO A 198 14.59 8.98 16.30
N LEU A 199 13.94 7.93 15.80
CA LEU A 199 14.03 6.59 16.37
C LEU A 199 14.95 5.73 15.51
N HIS A 200 15.99 5.18 16.13
CA HIS A 200 16.93 4.29 15.44
C HIS A 200 16.38 2.86 15.41
N ILE A 201 15.92 2.43 14.23
CA ILE A 201 15.42 1.08 14.00
C ILE A 201 16.48 0.28 13.24
N ALA A 202 16.89 -0.85 13.79
CA ALA A 202 17.85 -1.74 13.13
C ALA A 202 17.30 -2.23 11.79
N ASN A 203 18.13 -2.17 10.76
CA ASN A 203 17.74 -2.64 9.43
C ASN A 203 17.73 -4.18 9.39
N THR A 204 16.74 -4.75 8.71
CA THR A 204 16.61 -6.21 8.53
C THR A 204 16.14 -6.52 7.13
N THR A 205 16.33 -7.76 6.71
CA THR A 205 15.83 -8.25 5.43
C THR A 205 14.41 -8.80 5.60
N PRO A 206 13.35 -8.08 5.18
CA PRO A 206 11.97 -8.50 5.40
C PRO A 206 11.64 -9.88 4.81
N LEU A 207 12.15 -10.18 3.61
CA LEU A 207 11.96 -11.49 2.96
C LEU A 207 12.55 -12.63 3.77
N ARG A 208 13.73 -12.43 4.38
CA ARG A 208 14.33 -13.46 5.25
C ARG A 208 13.46 -13.71 6.47
N ARG A 209 12.99 -12.65 7.14
CA ARG A 209 12.09 -12.78 8.29
C ARG A 209 10.75 -13.43 7.93
N GLN A 210 10.23 -13.15 6.73
CA GLN A 210 9.03 -13.83 6.23
C GLN A 210 9.26 -15.33 6.09
N LEU A 211 10.39 -15.76 5.54
CA LEU A 211 10.72 -17.18 5.40
C LEU A 211 10.94 -17.84 6.76
N ASP A 212 11.67 -17.20 7.68
CA ASP A 212 11.88 -17.72 9.03
C ASP A 212 10.54 -17.91 9.75
N HIS A 213 9.63 -16.92 9.66
CA HIS A 213 8.28 -17.03 10.21
C HIS A 213 7.43 -18.10 9.51
N PHE A 214 7.57 -18.28 8.19
CA PHE A 214 6.87 -19.35 7.49
C PHE A 214 7.28 -20.76 8.00
N VAL A 215 8.56 -20.95 8.33
CA VAL A 215 9.03 -22.19 8.98
C VAL A 215 8.37 -22.41 10.36
N GLU A 216 8.18 -21.34 11.14
CA GLU A 216 7.45 -21.42 12.41
C GLU A 216 5.97 -21.77 12.21
N VAL A 217 5.31 -21.17 11.21
CA VAL A 217 3.91 -21.45 10.85
C VAL A 217 3.73 -22.90 10.38
N MET A 218 4.62 -23.40 9.52
CA MET A 218 4.64 -24.82 9.12
C MET A 218 4.81 -25.76 10.33
N SER A 219 5.65 -25.36 11.28
CA SER A 219 5.91 -26.12 12.51
C SER A 219 4.81 -25.97 13.57
N ARG A 220 3.73 -25.22 13.27
CA ARG A 220 2.64 -24.89 14.21
C ARG A 220 3.10 -24.19 15.51
N LYS A 221 4.23 -23.48 15.44
CA LYS A 221 4.79 -22.70 16.55
C LYS A 221 4.26 -21.29 16.62
N SER A 222 3.76 -20.74 15.51
CA SER A 222 3.14 -19.42 15.43
C SER A 222 2.00 -19.41 14.43
N GLU A 223 1.07 -18.46 14.64
CA GLU A 223 0.00 -18.17 13.68
C GLU A 223 0.55 -17.35 12.50
N PRO A 224 -0.01 -17.47 11.29
CA PRO A 224 0.42 -16.68 10.15
C PRO A 224 0.14 -15.19 10.38
N LEU A 225 1.17 -14.34 10.27
CA LEU A 225 1.03 -12.88 10.36
C LEU A 225 0.09 -12.33 9.26
N ILE A 226 0.05 -13.01 8.11
CA ILE A 226 -0.85 -12.70 7.00
C ILE A 226 -1.48 -14.02 6.55
N SER A 227 -2.69 -14.28 7.03
CA SER A 227 -3.49 -15.42 6.56
C SER A 227 -4.09 -15.13 5.17
N VAL A 228 -4.57 -16.18 4.49
CA VAL A 228 -5.32 -16.01 3.23
C VAL A 228 -6.54 -15.12 3.42
N PHE A 229 -7.26 -15.25 4.55
CA PHE A 229 -8.42 -14.40 4.89
C PHE A 229 -8.04 -12.94 5.09
N ASP A 230 -6.88 -12.64 5.70
CA ASP A 230 -6.43 -11.26 5.86
C ASP A 230 -5.97 -10.66 4.53
N ALA A 231 -5.25 -11.43 3.72
CA ALA A 231 -4.83 -11.02 2.38
C ALA A 231 -6.02 -10.80 1.43
N GLN A 232 -7.10 -11.57 1.57
CA GLN A 232 -8.34 -11.37 0.82
C GLN A 232 -8.93 -9.97 1.05
N LYS A 233 -8.88 -9.45 2.27
CA LYS A 233 -9.34 -8.08 2.58
C LYS A 233 -8.47 -7.00 1.90
N THR A 234 -7.16 -7.20 1.82
CA THR A 234 -6.28 -6.31 1.05
C THR A 234 -6.63 -6.37 -0.44
N LEU A 235 -6.86 -7.56 -0.98
CA LEU A 235 -7.27 -7.75 -2.37
C LEU A 235 -8.59 -7.05 -2.67
N GLU A 236 -9.60 -7.17 -1.81
CA GLU A 236 -10.92 -6.53 -1.95
C GLU A 236 -10.79 -5.01 -2.12
N ILE A 237 -10.06 -4.36 -1.23
CA ILE A 237 -9.82 -2.91 -1.30
C ILE A 237 -9.05 -2.55 -2.58
N THR A 238 -8.06 -3.36 -2.96
CA THR A 238 -7.23 -3.13 -4.14
C THR A 238 -8.06 -3.23 -5.43
N LEU A 239 -8.93 -4.22 -5.55
CA LEU A 239 -9.82 -4.40 -6.70
C LEU A 239 -10.88 -3.29 -6.77
N LYS A 240 -11.47 -2.92 -5.62
CA LYS A 240 -12.41 -1.78 -5.55
C LYS A 240 -11.73 -0.48 -6.00
N LEU A 241 -10.47 -0.26 -5.62
CA LEU A 241 -9.71 0.90 -6.06
C LEU A 241 -9.49 0.90 -7.59
N GLU A 242 -9.13 -0.24 -8.18
CA GLU A 242 -9.00 -0.35 -9.63
C GLU A 242 -10.30 -0.03 -10.35
N GLU A 243 -11.41 -0.58 -9.89
CA GLU A 243 -12.74 -0.31 -10.45
C GLU A 243 -13.08 1.20 -10.42
N LEU A 244 -12.89 1.86 -9.27
CA LEU A 244 -13.14 3.30 -9.12
C LEU A 244 -12.29 4.16 -10.06
N LEU A 245 -11.04 3.78 -10.29
CA LEU A 245 -10.13 4.48 -11.19
C LEU A 245 -10.52 4.29 -12.65
N CYS A 246 -10.93 3.08 -13.07
CA CYS A 246 -11.38 2.77 -14.42
C CYS A 246 -12.69 3.49 -14.77
N GLN A 247 -13.70 3.42 -13.91
CA GLN A 247 -15.00 4.07 -14.13
C GLN A 247 -14.88 5.59 -14.34
N LYS A 248 -14.00 6.25 -13.59
CA LYS A 248 -13.78 7.71 -13.75
C LYS A 248 -12.94 8.09 -14.94
N ALA A 249 -12.07 7.22 -15.44
CA ALA A 249 -11.33 7.42 -16.68
C ALA A 249 -12.28 7.39 -17.88
N ASP A 250 -13.21 6.44 -17.93
CA ASP A 250 -14.22 6.31 -18.99
C ASP A 250 -15.16 7.52 -19.03
N ASN A 251 -15.62 8.00 -17.88
CA ASN A 251 -16.47 9.19 -17.77
C ASN A 251 -15.75 10.47 -18.26
N LYS A 252 -14.44 10.61 -18.04
CA LYS A 252 -13.67 11.75 -18.58
C LYS A 252 -13.50 11.66 -20.10
N ALA A 253 -13.32 10.46 -20.65
CA ALA A 253 -13.25 10.26 -22.10
C ALA A 253 -14.58 10.61 -22.80
N VAL A 254 -15.71 10.24 -22.20
CA VAL A 254 -17.06 10.60 -22.66
C VAL A 254 -17.28 12.12 -22.58
N ALA A 255 -16.93 12.76 -21.47
CA ALA A 255 -17.06 14.22 -21.31
C ALA A 255 -16.18 15.01 -22.28
N ALA A 256 -14.95 14.56 -22.54
CA ALA A 256 -14.06 15.17 -23.53
C ALA A 256 -14.57 15.04 -24.97
N ASN A 257 -15.25 13.93 -25.30
CA ASN A 257 -15.88 13.75 -26.61
C ASN A 257 -17.15 14.59 -26.79
N LEU A 258 -17.92 14.80 -25.73
CA LEU A 258 -19.10 15.69 -25.73
C LEU A 258 -18.73 17.17 -25.79
N ALA A 259 -17.54 17.56 -25.35
CA ALA A 259 -17.05 18.93 -25.38
C ALA A 259 -16.39 19.32 -26.72
N LYS A 260 -16.22 18.41 -27.68
CA LYS A 260 -15.74 18.74 -29.01
C LYS A 260 -16.86 19.42 -29.81
N PRO A 261 -16.63 20.62 -30.39
CA PRO A 261 -17.62 21.23 -31.28
C PRO A 261 -17.91 20.30 -32.46
N PRO A 262 -19.15 20.27 -32.98
CA PRO A 262 -19.48 19.46 -34.15
C PRO A 262 -18.56 19.84 -35.30
N THR A 263 -17.91 18.84 -35.87
CA THR A 263 -17.09 19.00 -37.09
C THR A 263 -17.98 19.59 -38.15
N GLN A 264 -17.70 20.82 -38.58
CA GLN A 264 -18.39 21.43 -39.74
C GLN A 264 -18.07 20.55 -40.98
N ALA A 265 -19.13 19.98 -41.56
CA ALA A 265 -19.08 19.23 -42.81
C ALA A 265 -18.96 20.19 -43.98
#